data_dcb04d5097b337d36eba3b155a68b318
#
_entry.id   dcb04d5097b337d36eba3b155a68b318
#
_cell.length_a   1.000
_cell.length_b   1.000
_cell.length_c   1.000
_cell.angle_alpha   90.00
_cell.angle_beta   90.00
_cell.angle_gamma   90.00
#
_symmetry.space_group_name_H-M   'P 1'
#
loop_
_entity.id
_entity.type
_entity.pdbx_description
1 polymer ?
#
loop_
_entity_poly.entity_id
_entity_poly.type
_entity_poly.pdbx_seq_one_letter_code
_entity_poly.pdbx_strand_id
1 'polypeptide(L)'
;EGIVSMYARGRDYHKVLRARLQKLSDRIAEAVGPFGHRVFTDSAPVLEAELAARSGQGWRGQHTLVLNREGGSMFFLGEIYIDLALPPTEPVAPHCGRCQACIDVCPTGAIVAPHRIDARRCISYLTIEHDGSIDESLRPLLGNRIYGCDDCQLICPWNKYAQRSALPDFDPRPGLTGAELVNLMRWSEAEFLQRTEGSPIRRIGHVRWLRNVAVAIGNALAALPAEDDRRAALRDALRAHAEHPSA
;
A
#
# COMPACT_ATOMS: atom_id res chain seq x y z
N GLU A 1 12.42 -3.05 13.82
CA GLU A 1 12.36 -2.78 12.37
C GLU A 1 11.02 -2.14 12.01
N GLY A 2 11.03 -1.23 11.02
CA GLY A 2 9.83 -0.65 10.42
C GLY A 2 9.31 -1.50 9.27
N ILE A 3 7.98 -1.63 9.14
CA ILE A 3 7.33 -2.34 8.03
C ILE A 3 6.79 -1.34 7.03
N VAL A 4 7.24 -1.48 5.78
CA VAL A 4 6.69 -0.81 4.60
C VAL A 4 5.92 -1.84 3.78
N SER A 5 4.72 -1.49 3.33
CA SER A 5 3.89 -2.33 2.45
C SER A 5 4.67 -2.74 1.19
N MET A 6 4.47 -3.97 0.75
CA MET A 6 5.24 -4.58 -0.35
C MET A 6 5.17 -3.76 -1.64
N TYR A 7 3.99 -3.23 -1.96
CA TYR A 7 3.79 -2.46 -3.19
C TYR A 7 4.63 -1.18 -3.27
N ALA A 8 5.02 -0.63 -2.11
CA ALA A 8 5.73 0.64 -2.01
C ALA A 8 7.26 0.50 -1.92
N ARG A 9 7.78 -0.73 -1.84
CA ARG A 9 9.21 -0.97 -1.69
C ARG A 9 10.01 -0.72 -2.96
N GLY A 10 9.38 -0.80 -4.14
CA GLY A 10 9.99 -0.59 -5.45
C GLY A 10 9.82 0.83 -5.98
N ARG A 11 9.88 0.94 -7.30
CA ARG A 11 9.60 2.18 -8.04
C ARG A 11 8.11 2.51 -7.98
N ASP A 12 7.79 3.79 -8.11
CA ASP A 12 6.42 4.30 -8.15
C ASP A 12 5.61 3.64 -9.29
N TYR A 13 4.69 2.75 -8.89
CA TYR A 13 3.86 1.97 -9.81
C TYR A 13 2.97 2.85 -10.69
N HIS A 14 2.55 4.02 -10.23
CA HIS A 14 1.76 4.95 -11.06
C HIS A 14 2.50 5.32 -12.34
N LYS A 15 3.80 5.62 -12.24
CA LYS A 15 4.64 5.96 -13.39
C LYS A 15 4.93 4.76 -14.28
N VAL A 16 5.22 3.62 -13.66
CA VAL A 16 5.53 2.36 -14.36
C VAL A 16 4.32 1.90 -15.17
N LEU A 17 3.14 1.81 -14.53
CA LEU A 17 1.94 1.33 -15.19
C LEU A 17 1.44 2.29 -16.27
N ARG A 18 1.38 3.60 -16.00
CA ARG A 18 0.97 4.57 -17.03
C ARG A 18 1.83 4.48 -18.27
N ALA A 19 3.15 4.39 -18.12
CA ALA A 19 4.04 4.27 -19.27
C ALA A 19 3.81 2.96 -20.04
N ARG A 20 3.50 1.87 -19.35
CA ARG A 20 3.22 0.56 -19.99
C ARG A 20 1.85 0.54 -20.64
N LEU A 21 0.82 1.11 -20.01
CA LEU A 21 -0.51 1.24 -20.60
C LEU A 21 -0.50 2.12 -21.84
N GLN A 22 0.27 3.22 -21.82
CA GLN A 22 0.42 4.04 -23.03
C GLN A 22 1.06 3.24 -24.17
N LYS A 23 2.16 2.53 -23.91
CA LYS A 23 2.80 1.68 -24.93
C LYS A 23 1.85 0.58 -25.44
N LEU A 24 0.98 0.04 -24.57
CA LEU A 24 -0.03 -0.92 -24.99
C LEU A 24 -1.06 -0.26 -25.92
N SER A 25 -1.54 0.95 -25.59
CA SER A 25 -2.45 1.71 -26.44
C SER A 25 -1.83 2.03 -27.81
N ASP A 26 -0.55 2.41 -27.84
CA ASP A 26 0.17 2.67 -29.09
C ASP A 26 0.23 1.41 -29.98
N ARG A 27 0.54 0.25 -29.38
CA ARG A 27 0.53 -1.05 -30.10
C ARG A 27 -0.85 -1.47 -30.57
N ILE A 28 -1.90 -1.18 -29.81
CA ILE A 28 -3.28 -1.41 -30.26
C ILE A 28 -3.58 -0.54 -31.46
N ALA A 29 -3.21 0.75 -31.43
CA ALA A 29 -3.40 1.66 -32.58
C ALA A 29 -2.63 1.23 -33.81
N GLU A 30 -1.44 0.66 -33.68
CA GLU A 30 -0.70 0.04 -34.81
C GLU A 30 -1.46 -1.14 -35.41
N ALA A 31 -2.18 -1.92 -34.63
CA ALA A 31 -2.87 -3.11 -35.09
C ALA A 31 -4.26 -2.84 -35.69
N VAL A 32 -5.02 -1.86 -35.15
CA VAL A 32 -6.42 -1.64 -35.53
C VAL A 32 -6.69 -0.27 -36.15
N GLY A 33 -5.68 0.60 -36.21
CA GLY A 33 -5.79 1.99 -36.63
C GLY A 33 -5.97 2.95 -35.45
N PRO A 34 -5.94 4.27 -35.73
CA PRO A 34 -6.06 5.29 -34.69
C PRO A 34 -7.40 5.21 -33.97
N PHE A 35 -7.39 5.39 -32.62
CA PHE A 35 -8.58 5.48 -31.76
C PHE A 35 -8.35 6.44 -30.61
N GLY A 36 -9.44 7.01 -30.06
CA GLY A 36 -9.38 7.83 -28.87
C GLY A 36 -9.14 6.96 -27.62
N HIS A 37 -8.16 7.35 -26.77
CA HIS A 37 -7.89 6.62 -25.55
C HIS A 37 -7.39 7.51 -24.42
N ARG A 38 -7.56 7.03 -23.19
CA ARG A 38 -6.94 7.58 -21.96
C ARG A 38 -6.54 6.45 -21.05
N VAL A 39 -5.34 6.55 -20.48
CA VAL A 39 -4.81 5.55 -19.54
C VAL A 39 -4.89 6.07 -18.12
N PHE A 40 -5.29 5.21 -17.19
CA PHE A 40 -5.38 5.49 -15.77
C PHE A 40 -4.74 4.39 -14.95
N THR A 41 -4.32 4.74 -13.75
CA THR A 41 -3.96 3.83 -12.66
C THR A 41 -4.01 4.61 -11.36
N ASP A 42 -4.82 4.17 -10.41
CA ASP A 42 -5.03 4.66 -9.05
C ASP A 42 -5.38 6.16 -8.92
N SER A 43 -4.56 7.07 -9.38
CA SER A 43 -4.68 8.50 -9.11
C SER A 43 -5.72 9.27 -9.97
N ALA A 44 -6.76 8.61 -10.43
CA ALA A 44 -7.88 9.19 -11.16
C ALA A 44 -9.21 8.92 -10.44
N PRO A 45 -10.28 9.67 -10.68
CA PRO A 45 -11.61 9.41 -10.11
C PRO A 45 -12.28 8.22 -10.83
N VAL A 46 -11.61 7.07 -10.81
CA VAL A 46 -12.02 5.81 -11.45
C VAL A 46 -12.23 4.76 -10.37
N LEU A 47 -13.34 4.03 -10.42
CA LEU A 47 -13.64 2.93 -9.52
C LEU A 47 -12.96 1.64 -10.02
N GLU A 48 -11.63 1.62 -10.04
CA GLU A 48 -10.81 0.55 -10.63
C GLU A 48 -11.19 -0.85 -10.17
N ALA A 49 -11.35 -1.04 -8.85
CA ALA A 49 -11.71 -2.35 -8.29
C ALA A 49 -13.10 -2.83 -8.74
N GLU A 50 -14.05 -1.91 -8.92
CA GLU A 50 -15.39 -2.24 -9.43
C GLU A 50 -15.34 -2.58 -10.92
N LEU A 51 -14.61 -1.79 -11.70
CA LEU A 51 -14.45 -2.04 -13.13
C LEU A 51 -13.73 -3.36 -13.39
N ALA A 52 -12.66 -3.65 -12.65
CA ALA A 52 -11.94 -4.91 -12.75
C ALA A 52 -12.85 -6.12 -12.42
N ALA A 53 -13.70 -6.01 -11.40
CA ALA A 53 -14.64 -7.07 -11.06
C ALA A 53 -15.71 -7.27 -12.15
N ARG A 54 -16.22 -6.17 -12.73
CA ARG A 54 -17.22 -6.24 -13.81
C ARG A 54 -16.65 -6.71 -15.13
N SER A 55 -15.36 -6.47 -15.39
CA SER A 55 -14.69 -6.85 -16.63
C SER A 55 -14.08 -8.26 -16.59
N GLY A 56 -14.46 -9.10 -15.62
CA GLY A 56 -13.99 -10.48 -15.55
C GLY A 56 -12.53 -10.66 -15.11
N GLN A 57 -11.85 -9.59 -14.65
CA GLN A 57 -10.48 -9.67 -14.15
C GLN A 57 -10.36 -10.38 -12.79
N GLY A 58 -11.50 -10.52 -12.08
CA GLY A 58 -11.57 -11.16 -10.78
C GLY A 58 -12.83 -10.79 -10.04
N TRP A 59 -12.83 -10.93 -8.72
CA TRP A 59 -13.96 -10.56 -7.85
C TRP A 59 -13.51 -9.68 -6.70
N ARG A 60 -14.42 -8.90 -6.15
CA ARG A 60 -14.16 -8.15 -4.92
C ARG A 60 -14.03 -9.12 -3.75
N GLY A 61 -12.85 -9.13 -3.11
CA GLY A 61 -12.60 -9.89 -1.89
C GLY A 61 -13.32 -9.27 -0.67
N GLN A 62 -13.44 -10.04 0.42
CA GLN A 62 -14.02 -9.51 1.66
C GLN A 62 -13.20 -8.35 2.24
N HIS A 63 -11.91 -8.28 1.94
CA HIS A 63 -10.99 -7.15 2.26
C HIS A 63 -11.10 -5.97 1.29
N THR A 64 -12.08 -5.96 0.40
CA THR A 64 -12.38 -4.91 -0.61
C THR A 64 -11.45 -4.84 -1.83
N LEU A 65 -10.31 -5.49 -1.83
CA LEU A 65 -9.41 -5.55 -2.98
C LEU A 65 -9.90 -6.59 -4.00
N VAL A 66 -9.45 -6.45 -5.25
CA VAL A 66 -9.73 -7.44 -6.31
C VAL A 66 -8.86 -8.68 -6.10
N LEU A 67 -9.48 -9.83 -6.26
CA LEU A 67 -8.85 -11.15 -6.23
C LEU A 67 -9.03 -11.85 -7.56
N ASN A 68 -8.03 -12.58 -8.01
CA ASN A 68 -8.18 -13.53 -9.10
C ASN A 68 -7.52 -14.88 -8.77
N ARG A 69 -7.76 -15.88 -9.60
CA ARG A 69 -7.25 -17.24 -9.37
C ARG A 69 -5.75 -17.39 -9.67
N GLU A 70 -5.19 -16.49 -10.47
CA GLU A 70 -3.81 -16.61 -10.97
C GLU A 70 -2.80 -15.87 -10.10
N GLY A 71 -3.20 -14.73 -9.52
CA GLY A 71 -2.31 -13.84 -8.79
C GLY A 71 -2.77 -13.45 -7.38
N GLY A 72 -3.88 -14.02 -6.87
CA GLY A 72 -4.45 -13.58 -5.60
C GLY A 72 -4.93 -12.13 -5.68
N SER A 73 -4.44 -11.26 -4.77
CA SER A 73 -4.69 -9.81 -4.77
C SER A 73 -3.40 -8.97 -4.84
N MET A 74 -2.25 -9.61 -5.06
CA MET A 74 -0.94 -8.95 -5.08
C MET A 74 -0.58 -8.46 -6.48
N PHE A 75 -1.46 -7.66 -7.08
CA PHE A 75 -1.26 -7.03 -8.38
C PHE A 75 -1.82 -5.61 -8.39
N PHE A 76 -1.36 -4.83 -9.35
CA PHE A 76 -1.88 -3.48 -9.60
C PHE A 76 -2.97 -3.51 -10.65
N LEU A 77 -3.87 -2.53 -10.57
CA LEU A 77 -4.89 -2.26 -11.58
C LEU A 77 -4.47 -1.10 -12.47
N GLY A 78 -4.99 -1.10 -13.68
CA GLY A 78 -4.84 0.00 -14.60
C GLY A 78 -5.81 -0.16 -15.77
N GLU A 79 -6.32 0.94 -16.28
CA GLU A 79 -7.36 0.99 -17.29
C GLU A 79 -6.91 1.76 -18.53
N ILE A 80 -7.39 1.31 -19.65
CA ILE A 80 -7.39 2.04 -20.92
C ILE A 80 -8.83 2.31 -21.32
N TYR A 81 -9.30 3.54 -21.19
CA TYR A 81 -10.57 3.96 -21.74
C TYR A 81 -10.41 4.20 -23.23
N ILE A 82 -11.30 3.64 -24.03
CA ILE A 82 -11.24 3.66 -25.49
C ILE A 82 -12.60 3.99 -26.08
N ASP A 83 -12.61 4.54 -27.29
CA ASP A 83 -13.82 4.78 -28.08
C ASP A 83 -14.13 3.65 -29.10
N LEU A 84 -13.40 2.53 -29.00
CA LEU A 84 -13.66 1.34 -29.80
C LEU A 84 -14.80 0.52 -29.18
N ALA A 85 -15.68 0.00 -30.01
CA ALA A 85 -16.71 -0.94 -29.57
C ALA A 85 -16.08 -2.32 -29.31
N LEU A 86 -15.98 -2.70 -28.04
CA LEU A 86 -15.54 -4.03 -27.62
C LEU A 86 -16.70 -4.82 -27.02
N PRO A 87 -16.78 -6.13 -27.26
CA PRO A 87 -17.75 -6.97 -26.57
C PRO A 87 -17.46 -6.98 -25.05
N PRO A 88 -18.47 -6.83 -24.19
CA PRO A 88 -18.26 -6.93 -22.74
C PRO A 88 -17.85 -8.35 -22.37
N THR A 89 -17.04 -8.46 -21.31
CA THR A 89 -16.70 -9.73 -20.67
C THR A 89 -17.62 -10.02 -19.50
N GLU A 90 -17.86 -11.31 -19.22
CA GLU A 90 -18.69 -11.70 -18.09
C GLU A 90 -17.93 -11.55 -16.75
N PRO A 91 -18.59 -11.06 -15.70
CA PRO A 91 -18.02 -11.01 -14.38
C PRO A 91 -17.65 -12.39 -13.82
N VAL A 92 -16.59 -12.47 -13.02
CA VAL A 92 -16.22 -13.69 -12.30
C VAL A 92 -17.01 -13.80 -11.00
N ALA A 93 -17.58 -14.97 -10.72
CA ALA A 93 -18.28 -15.24 -9.47
C ALA A 93 -17.33 -15.10 -8.26
N PRO A 94 -17.82 -14.58 -7.11
CA PRO A 94 -17.02 -14.49 -5.89
C PRO A 94 -16.61 -15.86 -5.34
N HIS A 95 -15.35 -15.98 -4.89
CA HIS A 95 -14.80 -17.23 -4.36
C HIS A 95 -14.27 -17.12 -2.92
N CYS A 96 -14.61 -16.08 -2.18
CA CYS A 96 -14.26 -15.98 -0.75
C CYS A 96 -15.06 -16.95 0.12
N GLY A 97 -16.28 -17.31 -0.30
CA GLY A 97 -17.16 -18.19 0.49
C GLY A 97 -17.38 -17.64 1.90
N ARG A 98 -17.26 -18.51 2.91
CA ARG A 98 -17.42 -18.18 4.34
C ARG A 98 -16.10 -17.81 5.04
N CYS A 99 -15.00 -17.65 4.30
CA CYS A 99 -13.70 -17.30 4.88
C CYS A 99 -13.74 -15.88 5.45
N GLN A 100 -13.26 -15.69 6.68
CA GLN A 100 -13.17 -14.39 7.37
C GLN A 100 -11.74 -14.00 7.77
N ALA A 101 -10.73 -14.72 7.33
CA ALA A 101 -9.35 -14.55 7.77
C ALA A 101 -8.83 -13.10 7.64
N CYS A 102 -9.18 -12.39 6.56
CA CYS A 102 -8.79 -10.98 6.39
C CYS A 102 -9.52 -10.01 7.34
N ILE A 103 -10.73 -10.36 7.79
CA ILE A 103 -11.49 -9.59 8.78
C ILE A 103 -10.85 -9.80 10.15
N ASP A 104 -10.60 -11.04 10.52
CA ASP A 104 -10.11 -11.43 11.85
C ASP A 104 -8.68 -10.93 12.11
N VAL A 105 -7.82 -10.91 11.07
CA VAL A 105 -6.41 -10.47 11.19
C VAL A 105 -6.27 -8.94 11.29
N CYS A 106 -7.27 -8.16 10.89
CA CYS A 106 -7.17 -6.71 10.81
C CYS A 106 -6.94 -6.10 12.21
N PRO A 107 -5.75 -5.54 12.53
CA PRO A 107 -5.43 -5.14 13.91
C PRO A 107 -6.35 -4.05 14.45
N THR A 108 -6.85 -3.19 13.57
CA THR A 108 -7.73 -2.05 13.92
C THR A 108 -9.21 -2.35 13.73
N GLY A 109 -9.56 -3.56 13.24
CA GLY A 109 -10.94 -3.91 12.88
C GLY A 109 -11.51 -2.99 11.79
N ALA A 110 -10.67 -2.54 10.86
CA ALA A 110 -11.09 -1.64 9.77
C ALA A 110 -12.03 -2.32 8.80
N ILE A 111 -11.92 -3.64 8.59
CA ILE A 111 -12.86 -4.41 7.76
C ILE A 111 -14.07 -4.73 8.63
N VAL A 112 -15.08 -3.85 8.58
CA VAL A 112 -16.24 -3.87 9.50
C VAL A 112 -17.31 -4.90 9.12
N ALA A 113 -17.29 -5.38 7.90
CA ALA A 113 -18.12 -6.46 7.38
C ALA A 113 -17.52 -6.96 6.04
N PRO A 114 -17.96 -8.10 5.52
CA PRO A 114 -17.59 -8.55 4.17
C PRO A 114 -17.79 -7.44 3.14
N HIS A 115 -16.74 -7.15 2.36
CA HIS A 115 -16.72 -6.11 1.31
C HIS A 115 -16.92 -4.67 1.82
N ARG A 116 -16.77 -4.42 3.11
CA ARG A 116 -16.91 -3.09 3.71
C ARG A 116 -15.74 -2.74 4.63
N ILE A 117 -15.10 -1.62 4.35
CA ILE A 117 -14.00 -1.08 5.15
C ILE A 117 -14.37 0.31 5.70
N ASP A 118 -14.05 0.55 6.97
CA ASP A 118 -13.94 1.91 7.51
C ASP A 118 -12.49 2.39 7.31
N ALA A 119 -12.29 3.19 6.28
CA ALA A 119 -10.97 3.69 5.92
C ALA A 119 -10.29 4.46 7.07
N ARG A 120 -11.07 5.16 7.92
CA ARG A 120 -10.54 5.94 9.05
C ARG A 120 -9.82 5.08 10.09
N ARG A 121 -10.04 3.77 10.08
CA ARG A 121 -9.38 2.79 10.93
C ARG A 121 -8.31 2.00 10.19
N CYS A 122 -8.28 2.05 8.85
CA CYS A 122 -7.34 1.28 8.06
C CYS A 122 -5.92 1.82 8.22
N ILE A 123 -4.97 0.96 8.61
CA ILE A 123 -3.56 1.34 8.80
C ILE A 123 -2.97 1.91 7.52
N SER A 124 -3.34 1.38 6.35
CA SER A 124 -2.91 1.94 5.08
C SER A 124 -3.36 3.39 4.91
N TYR A 125 -4.64 3.69 5.18
CA TYR A 125 -5.15 5.06 5.16
C TYR A 125 -4.46 5.95 6.20
N LEU A 126 -4.33 5.48 7.44
CA LEU A 126 -3.73 6.24 8.54
C LEU A 126 -2.27 6.62 8.29
N THR A 127 -1.51 5.74 7.65
CA THR A 127 -0.08 5.96 7.39
C THR A 127 0.20 6.70 6.08
N ILE A 128 -0.76 6.76 5.17
CA ILE A 128 -0.56 7.32 3.82
C ILE A 128 -1.41 8.56 3.58
N GLU A 129 -2.73 8.49 3.81
CA GLU A 129 -3.68 9.53 3.42
C GLU A 129 -4.01 10.50 4.56
N HIS A 130 -4.12 9.96 5.79
CA HIS A 130 -4.51 10.76 6.95
C HIS A 130 -3.48 11.84 7.25
N ASP A 131 -3.96 13.08 7.32
CA ASP A 131 -3.17 14.24 7.75
C ASP A 131 -3.38 14.52 9.24
N GLY A 132 -2.36 15.06 9.90
CA GLY A 132 -2.38 15.32 11.35
C GLY A 132 -2.07 14.10 12.21
N SER A 133 -2.42 14.19 13.49
CA SER A 133 -2.11 13.18 14.51
C SER A 133 -3.01 11.94 14.37
N ILE A 134 -2.43 10.75 14.49
CA ILE A 134 -3.18 9.49 14.57
C ILE A 134 -3.82 9.39 15.96
N ASP A 135 -5.10 9.00 16.00
CA ASP A 135 -5.85 8.79 17.25
C ASP A 135 -5.08 7.86 18.20
N GLU A 136 -4.98 8.26 19.47
CA GLU A 136 -4.19 7.54 20.48
C GLU A 136 -4.65 6.10 20.66
N SER A 137 -5.94 5.85 20.57
CA SER A 137 -6.52 4.50 20.68
C SER A 137 -6.10 3.57 19.55
N LEU A 138 -5.75 4.12 18.38
CA LEU A 138 -5.31 3.35 17.22
C LEU A 138 -3.80 3.13 17.18
N ARG A 139 -2.99 4.02 17.80
CA ARG A 139 -1.51 3.94 17.72
C ARG A 139 -0.95 2.58 18.11
N PRO A 140 -1.36 1.93 19.22
CA PRO A 140 -0.86 0.60 19.60
C PRO A 140 -1.16 -0.47 18.54
N LEU A 141 -2.28 -0.33 17.83
CA LEU A 141 -2.75 -1.30 16.84
C LEU A 141 -1.98 -1.23 15.52
N LEU A 142 -1.27 -0.13 15.27
CA LEU A 142 -0.41 0.00 14.07
C LEU A 142 0.84 -0.90 14.18
N GLY A 143 1.27 -1.24 15.40
CA GLY A 143 2.50 -1.98 15.60
C GLY A 143 3.70 -1.21 15.03
N ASN A 144 4.48 -1.86 14.19
CA ASN A 144 5.65 -1.29 13.50
C ASN A 144 5.40 -0.96 12.01
N ARG A 145 4.15 -0.85 11.58
CA ARG A 145 3.78 -0.48 10.20
C ARG A 145 3.91 1.02 10.02
N ILE A 146 4.89 1.44 9.21
CA ILE A 146 5.23 2.84 9.00
C ILE A 146 4.71 3.40 7.67
N TYR A 147 4.36 2.53 6.73
CA TYR A 147 3.78 2.92 5.44
C TYR A 147 2.95 1.77 4.86
N GLY A 148 1.64 1.94 4.79
CA GLY A 148 0.72 0.90 4.31
C GLY A 148 0.57 -0.27 5.27
N CYS A 149 -0.20 -1.26 4.85
CA CYS A 149 -0.46 -2.48 5.60
C CYS A 149 -0.91 -3.58 4.64
N ASP A 150 -0.28 -4.74 4.72
CA ASP A 150 -0.57 -5.88 3.85
C ASP A 150 -1.26 -7.03 4.60
N ASP A 151 -1.61 -6.89 5.88
CA ASP A 151 -2.06 -8.00 6.72
C ASP A 151 -3.24 -8.77 6.13
N CYS A 152 -4.25 -8.05 5.65
CA CYS A 152 -5.43 -8.66 5.03
C CYS A 152 -5.12 -9.39 3.72
N GLN A 153 -4.07 -8.99 3.01
CA GLN A 153 -3.58 -9.68 1.82
C GLN A 153 -2.71 -10.86 2.19
N LEU A 154 -1.77 -10.70 3.13
CA LEU A 154 -0.82 -11.74 3.53
C LEU A 154 -1.52 -12.97 4.10
N ILE A 155 -2.59 -12.80 4.87
CA ILE A 155 -3.38 -13.92 5.42
C ILE A 155 -4.30 -14.57 4.39
N CYS A 156 -4.59 -13.90 3.26
CA CYS A 156 -5.56 -14.39 2.30
C CYS A 156 -5.10 -15.68 1.62
N PRO A 157 -5.86 -16.80 1.70
CA PRO A 157 -5.45 -18.06 1.10
C PRO A 157 -5.23 -18.00 -0.43
N TRP A 158 -5.87 -17.04 -1.10
CA TRP A 158 -5.71 -16.85 -2.53
C TRP A 158 -4.33 -16.30 -2.90
N ASN A 159 -3.66 -15.59 -1.97
CA ASN A 159 -2.33 -15.04 -2.22
C ASN A 159 -1.20 -16.09 -2.24
N LYS A 160 -1.51 -17.37 -1.95
CA LYS A 160 -0.58 -18.46 -2.26
C LYS A 160 -0.25 -18.59 -3.76
N TYR A 161 -1.10 -18.03 -4.62
CA TYR A 161 -0.88 -17.98 -6.06
C TYR A 161 -0.19 -16.70 -6.53
N ALA A 162 0.04 -15.74 -5.64
CA ALA A 162 0.76 -14.52 -5.95
C ALA A 162 2.18 -14.83 -6.45
N GLN A 163 2.57 -14.18 -7.53
CA GLN A 163 3.88 -14.37 -8.14
C GLN A 163 4.70 -13.09 -8.04
N ARG A 164 6.01 -13.25 -7.84
CA ARG A 164 6.92 -12.11 -7.90
C ARG A 164 6.94 -11.55 -9.33
N SER A 165 6.82 -10.23 -9.44
CA SER A 165 6.96 -9.55 -10.72
C SER A 165 8.36 -9.76 -11.29
N ALA A 166 8.44 -10.05 -12.59
CA ALA A 166 9.70 -10.10 -13.32
C ALA A 166 10.25 -8.70 -13.71
N LEU A 167 9.51 -7.63 -13.36
CA LEU A 167 9.93 -6.27 -13.66
C LEU A 167 10.87 -5.74 -12.58
N PRO A 168 12.12 -5.38 -12.93
CA PRO A 168 13.08 -4.82 -11.96
C PRO A 168 12.60 -3.53 -11.28
N ASP A 169 11.66 -2.81 -11.90
CA ASP A 169 11.02 -1.63 -11.31
C ASP A 169 10.37 -1.92 -9.94
N PHE A 170 9.94 -3.15 -9.70
CA PHE A 170 9.28 -3.56 -8.46
C PHE A 170 10.20 -4.28 -7.46
N ASP A 171 11.49 -4.39 -7.78
CA ASP A 171 12.45 -4.92 -6.80
C ASP A 171 12.58 -3.97 -5.61
N PRO A 172 12.68 -4.52 -4.38
CA PRO A 172 12.82 -3.70 -3.18
C PRO A 172 14.06 -2.81 -3.22
N ARG A 173 13.88 -1.54 -2.89
CA ARG A 173 14.98 -0.58 -2.77
C ARG A 173 15.76 -0.79 -1.48
N PRO A 174 17.08 -0.54 -1.48
CA PRO A 174 17.88 -0.59 -0.26
C PRO A 174 17.32 0.32 0.85
N GLY A 175 17.34 -0.16 2.08
CA GLY A 175 16.95 0.61 3.27
C GLY A 175 15.45 0.74 3.53
N LEU A 176 14.59 0.04 2.77
CA LEU A 176 13.14 -0.02 3.00
C LEU A 176 12.66 -1.38 3.53
N THR A 177 13.51 -2.40 3.48
CA THR A 177 13.20 -3.74 3.99
C THR A 177 14.11 -4.03 5.17
N GLY A 178 13.53 -4.40 6.32
CA GLY A 178 14.30 -4.69 7.53
C GLY A 178 14.99 -3.47 8.16
N ALA A 179 14.55 -2.25 7.81
CA ALA A 179 15.18 -1.04 8.31
C ALA A 179 14.89 -0.79 9.79
N GLU A 180 15.91 -0.47 10.57
CA GLU A 180 15.76 -0.13 11.97
C GLU A 180 15.04 1.22 12.15
N LEU A 181 14.08 1.25 13.08
CA LEU A 181 13.28 2.45 13.36
C LEU A 181 14.14 3.66 13.74
N VAL A 182 15.22 3.45 14.50
CA VAL A 182 16.15 4.52 14.89
C VAL A 182 16.80 5.15 13.68
N ASN A 183 17.22 4.35 12.70
CA ASN A 183 17.84 4.85 11.48
C ASN A 183 16.82 5.61 10.61
N LEU A 184 15.59 5.10 10.51
CA LEU A 184 14.50 5.73 9.76
C LEU A 184 14.07 7.08 10.38
N MET A 185 14.09 7.17 11.73
CA MET A 185 13.74 8.38 12.46
C MET A 185 14.79 9.49 12.28
N ARG A 186 16.05 9.11 12.04
CA ARG A 186 17.16 10.05 11.85
C ARG A 186 17.25 10.65 10.44
N TRP A 187 16.46 10.18 9.49
CA TRP A 187 16.50 10.76 8.16
C TRP A 187 16.12 12.25 8.22
N SER A 188 17.00 13.11 7.76
CA SER A 188 16.67 14.50 7.46
C SER A 188 15.67 14.57 6.30
N GLU A 189 15.02 15.72 6.13
CA GLU A 189 14.12 15.92 4.99
C GLU A 189 14.84 15.70 3.65
N ALA A 190 16.08 16.18 3.53
CA ALA A 190 16.90 15.98 2.34
C ALA A 190 17.18 14.50 2.06
N GLU A 191 17.52 13.72 3.10
CA GLU A 191 17.71 12.28 2.98
C GLU A 191 16.42 11.55 2.65
N PHE A 192 15.29 11.92 3.29
CA PHE A 192 13.99 11.35 2.95
C PHE A 192 13.67 11.59 1.48
N LEU A 193 13.81 12.82 0.98
CA LEU A 193 13.55 13.15 -0.42
C LEU A 193 14.48 12.41 -1.38
N GLN A 194 15.75 12.26 -1.04
CA GLN A 194 16.72 11.51 -1.86
C GLN A 194 16.39 10.01 -1.88
N ARG A 195 16.16 9.39 -0.72
CA ARG A 195 15.93 7.94 -0.60
C ARG A 195 14.57 7.51 -1.17
N THR A 196 13.59 8.40 -1.17
CA THR A 196 12.24 8.15 -1.70
C THR A 196 12.03 8.68 -3.11
N GLU A 197 13.07 9.19 -3.79
CA GLU A 197 12.95 9.63 -5.18
C GLU A 197 12.42 8.52 -6.07
N GLY A 198 11.33 8.82 -6.81
CA GLY A 198 10.66 7.83 -7.68
C GLY A 198 10.00 6.67 -6.94
N SER A 199 9.76 6.78 -5.63
CA SER A 199 8.97 5.87 -4.81
C SER A 199 7.61 6.47 -4.49
N PRO A 200 6.54 5.68 -4.31
CA PRO A 200 5.24 6.18 -3.87
C PRO A 200 5.28 6.75 -2.45
N ILE A 201 6.28 6.39 -1.63
CA ILE A 201 6.45 6.89 -0.27
C ILE A 201 6.68 8.40 -0.26
N ARG A 202 7.35 8.96 -1.27
CA ARG A 202 7.69 10.38 -1.33
C ARG A 202 6.49 11.32 -1.15
N ARG A 203 5.29 10.90 -1.58
CA ARG A 203 4.09 11.73 -1.57
C ARG A 203 3.56 12.06 -0.17
N ILE A 204 3.90 11.27 0.85
CA ILE A 204 3.44 11.56 2.22
C ILE A 204 4.23 12.71 2.87
N GLY A 205 5.41 13.04 2.35
CA GLY A 205 6.30 14.04 2.92
C GLY A 205 7.02 13.56 4.18
N HIS A 206 8.08 14.31 4.56
CA HIS A 206 8.94 13.95 5.69
C HIS A 206 8.21 13.99 7.03
N VAL A 207 7.31 14.96 7.24
CA VAL A 207 6.56 15.11 8.49
C VAL A 207 5.71 13.88 8.80
N ARG A 208 4.90 13.40 7.83
CA ARG A 208 4.09 12.19 8.03
C ARG A 208 4.94 10.94 8.14
N TRP A 209 6.09 10.88 7.46
CA TRP A 209 7.06 9.83 7.65
C TRP A 209 7.54 9.75 9.11
N LEU A 210 8.02 10.87 9.67
CA LEU A 210 8.46 10.96 11.07
C LEU A 210 7.34 10.59 12.04
N ARG A 211 6.11 11.09 11.83
CA ARG A 211 4.93 10.71 12.62
C ARG A 211 4.72 9.19 12.67
N ASN A 212 4.76 8.54 11.52
CA ASN A 212 4.54 7.10 11.43
C ASN A 212 5.66 6.31 12.13
N VAL A 213 6.91 6.71 11.92
CA VAL A 213 8.07 6.09 12.59
C VAL A 213 8.01 6.32 14.10
N ALA A 214 7.61 7.51 14.57
CA ALA A 214 7.45 7.81 16.00
C ALA A 214 6.41 6.90 16.67
N VAL A 215 5.25 6.67 16.02
CA VAL A 215 4.25 5.72 16.51
C VAL A 215 4.83 4.31 16.61
N ALA A 216 5.56 3.86 15.59
CA ALA A 216 6.21 2.55 15.62
C ALA A 216 7.27 2.43 16.72
N ILE A 217 8.05 3.48 16.98
CA ILE A 217 9.01 3.52 18.10
C ILE A 217 8.28 3.45 19.43
N GLY A 218 7.19 4.19 19.62
CA GLY A 218 6.35 4.13 20.82
C GLY A 218 5.86 2.70 21.09
N ASN A 219 5.37 2.01 20.07
CA ASN A 219 4.94 0.62 20.16
C ASN A 219 6.10 -0.33 20.49
N ALA A 220 7.28 -0.12 19.88
CA ALA A 220 8.47 -0.90 20.21
C ALA A 220 8.89 -0.71 21.68
N LEU A 221 8.86 0.52 22.20
CA LEU A 221 9.16 0.82 23.60
C LEU A 221 8.14 0.19 24.55
N ALA A 222 6.88 0.11 24.19
CA ALA A 222 5.85 -0.55 24.99
C ALA A 222 6.03 -2.08 25.03
N ALA A 223 6.53 -2.68 23.95
CA ALA A 223 6.70 -4.13 23.84
C ALA A 223 8.03 -4.65 24.41
N LEU A 224 9.08 -3.82 24.49
CA LEU A 224 10.40 -4.22 24.97
C LEU A 224 10.46 -4.26 26.49
N PRO A 225 11.15 -5.25 27.12
CA PRO A 225 11.45 -5.26 28.55
C PRO A 225 12.10 -3.95 29.03
N ALA A 226 11.93 -3.62 30.32
CA ALA A 226 12.43 -2.35 30.84
C ALA A 226 13.97 -2.22 30.79
N GLU A 227 14.66 -3.35 30.92
CA GLU A 227 16.12 -3.50 30.91
C GLU A 227 16.71 -3.69 29.51
N ASP A 228 15.92 -3.68 28.44
CA ASP A 228 16.41 -3.87 27.08
C ASP A 228 17.25 -2.67 26.61
N ASP A 229 18.51 -2.92 26.25
CA ASP A 229 19.49 -1.90 25.86
C ASP A 229 19.04 -1.05 24.66
N ARG A 230 18.19 -1.59 23.77
CA ARG A 230 17.64 -0.87 22.63
C ARG A 230 16.74 0.30 22.99
N ARG A 231 16.19 0.30 24.23
CA ARG A 231 15.26 1.34 24.69
C ARG A 231 15.90 2.73 24.74
N ALA A 232 17.17 2.81 25.12
CA ALA A 232 17.90 4.08 25.17
C ALA A 232 17.94 4.74 23.80
N ALA A 233 18.41 4.02 22.77
CA ALA A 233 18.50 4.52 21.42
C ALA A 233 17.14 4.92 20.80
N LEU A 234 16.08 4.16 21.11
CA LEU A 234 14.70 4.48 20.68
C LEU A 234 14.17 5.78 21.33
N ARG A 235 14.40 5.95 22.64
CA ARG A 235 14.02 7.18 23.36
C ARG A 235 14.77 8.40 22.86
N ASP A 236 16.07 8.28 22.62
CA ASP A 236 16.89 9.37 22.13
C ASP A 236 16.50 9.77 20.69
N ALA A 237 16.14 8.82 19.85
CA ALA A 237 15.61 9.10 18.53
C ALA A 237 14.30 9.92 18.58
N LEU A 238 13.38 9.62 19.51
CA LEU A 238 12.16 10.42 19.71
C LEU A 238 12.48 11.81 20.28
N ARG A 239 13.35 11.90 21.29
CA ARG A 239 13.73 13.18 21.93
C ARG A 239 14.33 14.16 20.94
N ALA A 240 15.11 13.67 19.97
CA ALA A 240 15.70 14.50 18.92
C ALA A 240 14.65 15.24 18.06
N HIS A 241 13.39 14.81 18.11
CA HIS A 241 12.28 15.42 17.36
C HIS A 241 11.17 16.00 18.28
N ALA A 242 11.39 16.07 19.62
CA ALA A 242 10.37 16.54 20.58
C ALA A 242 9.95 18.01 20.36
N GLU A 243 10.83 18.82 19.77
CA GLU A 243 10.54 20.24 19.45
C GLU A 243 10.13 20.43 17.98
N HIS A 244 9.88 19.36 17.25
CA HIS A 244 9.43 19.45 15.88
C HIS A 244 8.03 20.10 15.82
N PRO A 245 7.75 21.08 14.93
CA PRO A 245 6.46 21.80 14.89
C PRO A 245 5.22 20.93 14.74
N SER A 246 5.40 19.67 14.37
CA SER A 246 4.34 18.67 14.19
C SER A 246 4.45 17.53 15.23
N ALA A 247 5.19 17.72 16.31
CA ALA A 247 5.33 16.76 17.41
C ALA A 247 4.04 16.64 18.25
#